data_f6ec0f2dff046a109e74944ac4ed406e
#
_entry.id   f6ec0f2dff046a109e74944ac4ed406e
#
_cell.length_a   1.000
_cell.length_b   1.000
_cell.length_c   1.000
_cell.angle_alpha   90.00
_cell.angle_beta   90.00
_cell.angle_gamma   90.00
#
_symmetry.space_group_name_H-M   'P 1'
#
loop_
_entity.id
_entity.type
_entity.pdbx_description
1 polymer ?
#
loop_
_entity_poly.entity_id
_entity_poly.type
_entity_poly.pdbx_seq_one_letter_code
_entity_poly.pdbx_strand_id
1 'polypeptide(L)'
;YILFPINIVFTGYKFVLSKIFKLKNEEVVTEDEIMTIVEEAREGGTLHQEETKLIRSVIEFDDLEVGDILIPRVNITAVDVKASPDEVKKIFTSCGYSRIPVYENTIDTIVGVVHEKDFFLNYFGQKHDLRAILNAPVYTTEHLKISSLLKQLQKRKTHMAVVLDEYGGTAGIVTLEDILEELVGEIWDEHDEEINYFKKLDDTTTLVDANAPLCDLFAYYELDEDDDNFEAYTVSGWIIEQLGEIPAAGATFEFSGLSFEVTSSTLKKIQQVKVTKISDEKSTEEEK
;
A
#
# COMPACT_ATOMS: atom_id res chain seq x y z
N TYR A 1 13.94 -47.55 -39.02
CA TYR A 1 13.27 -48.85 -38.81
C TYR A 1 13.85 -49.66 -37.63
N ILE A 2 15.14 -49.54 -37.31
CA ILE A 2 15.80 -50.30 -36.22
C ILE A 2 15.33 -49.88 -34.83
N LEU A 3 14.91 -48.63 -34.62
CA LEU A 3 14.43 -48.09 -33.33
C LEU A 3 12.95 -48.35 -33.04
N PHE A 4 12.17 -48.88 -34.04
CA PHE A 4 10.74 -49.09 -33.89
C PHE A 4 10.38 -50.09 -32.78
N PRO A 5 11.02 -51.26 -32.66
CA PRO A 5 10.73 -52.22 -31.57
C PRO A 5 11.08 -51.68 -30.18
N ILE A 6 12.12 -50.86 -30.07
CA ILE A 6 12.55 -50.25 -28.80
C ILE A 6 11.48 -49.21 -28.33
N ASN A 7 10.92 -48.46 -29.24
CA ASN A 7 9.89 -47.46 -28.93
C ASN A 7 8.58 -48.11 -28.45
N ILE A 8 8.20 -49.28 -29.02
CA ILE A 8 7.04 -50.06 -28.57
C ILE A 8 7.23 -50.57 -27.14
N VAL A 9 8.41 -51.09 -26.80
CA VAL A 9 8.73 -51.53 -25.43
C VAL A 9 8.69 -50.37 -24.45
N PHE A 10 9.25 -49.22 -24.81
CA PHE A 10 9.23 -48.01 -23.98
C PHE A 10 7.83 -47.46 -23.76
N THR A 11 6.98 -47.49 -24.79
CA THR A 11 5.59 -47.04 -24.69
C THR A 11 4.75 -47.99 -23.81
N GLY A 12 4.98 -49.30 -23.94
CA GLY A 12 4.37 -50.30 -23.08
C GLY A 12 4.79 -50.15 -21.62
N TYR A 13 6.08 -49.91 -21.38
CA TYR A 13 6.61 -49.65 -20.04
C TYR A 13 6.03 -48.36 -19.40
N LYS A 14 5.96 -47.27 -20.15
CA LYS A 14 5.29 -46.04 -19.71
C LYS A 14 3.82 -46.26 -19.35
N PHE A 15 3.09 -47.04 -20.18
CA PHE A 15 1.68 -47.35 -19.90
C PHE A 15 1.50 -48.18 -18.63
N VAL A 16 2.36 -49.17 -18.40
CA VAL A 16 2.31 -49.96 -17.17
C VAL A 16 2.67 -49.15 -15.95
N LEU A 17 3.71 -48.33 -16.01
CA LEU A 17 4.12 -47.40 -14.93
C LEU A 17 3.02 -46.39 -14.61
N SER A 18 2.39 -45.77 -15.61
CA SER A 18 1.30 -44.82 -15.38
C SER A 18 0.07 -45.48 -14.71
N LYS A 19 -0.18 -46.75 -15.01
CA LYS A 19 -1.26 -47.51 -14.40
C LYS A 19 -0.95 -47.98 -12.97
N ILE A 20 0.30 -48.36 -12.67
CA ILE A 20 0.74 -48.78 -11.33
C ILE A 20 0.84 -47.59 -10.38
N PHE A 21 1.40 -46.49 -10.82
CA PHE A 21 1.60 -45.31 -9.97
C PHE A 21 0.37 -44.42 -9.87
N LYS A 22 -0.75 -44.71 -10.61
CA LYS A 22 -1.93 -43.84 -10.62
C LYS A 22 -1.50 -42.35 -10.64
N LEU A 23 -0.58 -42.02 -11.52
CA LEU A 23 -0.20 -40.64 -11.76
C LEU A 23 -1.44 -39.93 -12.33
N LYS A 24 -2.30 -39.47 -11.44
CA LYS A 24 -3.30 -38.49 -11.69
C LYS A 24 -2.50 -37.21 -11.87
N ASN A 25 -2.06 -36.94 -13.09
CA ASN A 25 -1.55 -35.64 -13.47
C ASN A 25 -2.73 -34.66 -13.47
N GLU A 26 -3.21 -34.32 -12.29
CA GLU A 26 -3.72 -33.03 -12.04
C GLU A 26 -2.47 -32.24 -11.60
N GLU A 27 -1.71 -31.74 -12.55
CA GLU A 27 -0.78 -30.64 -12.32
C GLU A 27 -1.67 -29.47 -11.91
N VAL A 28 -1.93 -29.36 -10.60
CA VAL A 28 -2.51 -28.16 -10.02
C VAL A 28 -1.38 -27.15 -10.11
N VAL A 29 -1.46 -26.29 -11.13
CA VAL A 29 -0.51 -25.16 -11.26
C VAL A 29 -0.66 -24.33 -10.00
N THR A 30 0.40 -24.20 -9.25
CA THR A 30 0.43 -23.40 -8.02
C THR A 30 0.66 -21.93 -8.36
N GLU A 31 0.33 -21.03 -7.43
CA GLU A 31 0.60 -19.59 -7.58
C GLU A 31 2.08 -19.31 -7.81
N ASP A 32 2.97 -20.00 -7.09
CA ASP A 32 4.42 -19.95 -7.28
C ASP A 32 4.86 -20.34 -8.70
N GLU A 33 4.24 -21.36 -9.28
CA GLU A 33 4.51 -21.76 -10.66
C GLU A 33 4.05 -20.69 -11.65
N ILE A 34 2.89 -20.05 -11.40
CA ILE A 34 2.40 -18.93 -12.22
C ILE A 34 3.39 -17.76 -12.13
N MET A 35 3.83 -17.40 -10.92
CA MET A 35 4.79 -16.32 -10.70
C MET A 35 6.13 -16.60 -11.39
N THR A 36 6.62 -17.85 -11.35
CA THR A 36 7.83 -18.26 -12.06
C THR A 36 7.70 -18.02 -13.58
N ILE A 37 6.56 -18.39 -14.17
CA ILE A 37 6.30 -18.20 -15.60
C ILE A 37 6.24 -16.70 -15.96
N VAL A 38 5.63 -15.89 -15.09
CA VAL A 38 5.53 -14.44 -15.27
C VAL A 38 6.92 -13.79 -15.24
N GLU A 39 7.78 -14.21 -14.32
CA GLU A 39 9.13 -13.72 -14.19
C GLU A 39 10.00 -14.13 -15.40
N GLU A 40 9.93 -15.38 -15.86
CA GLU A 40 10.59 -15.83 -17.09
C GLU A 40 10.12 -15.02 -18.32
N ALA A 41 8.83 -14.69 -18.40
CA ALA A 41 8.29 -13.86 -19.49
C ALA A 41 8.81 -12.41 -19.44
N ARG A 42 9.02 -11.87 -18.24
CA ARG A 42 9.65 -10.56 -18.02
C ARG A 42 11.12 -10.57 -18.47
N GLU A 43 11.91 -11.54 -18.00
CA GLU A 43 13.31 -11.70 -18.38
C GLU A 43 13.49 -11.93 -19.89
N GLY A 44 12.55 -12.66 -20.49
CA GLY A 44 12.49 -12.88 -21.95
C GLY A 44 12.04 -11.65 -22.75
N GLY A 45 11.71 -10.53 -22.11
CA GLY A 45 11.26 -9.29 -22.75
C GLY A 45 9.85 -9.33 -23.35
N THR A 46 9.04 -10.34 -22.99
CA THR A 46 7.65 -10.50 -23.47
C THR A 46 6.68 -9.66 -22.62
N LEU A 47 6.97 -9.48 -21.33
CA LEU A 47 6.22 -8.66 -20.38
C LEU A 47 7.05 -7.46 -19.95
N HIS A 48 6.40 -6.30 -19.79
CA HIS A 48 6.99 -5.12 -19.19
C HIS A 48 6.90 -5.20 -17.65
N GLN A 49 7.74 -4.41 -16.97
CA GLN A 49 7.80 -4.41 -15.50
C GLN A 49 6.45 -4.07 -14.87
N GLU A 50 5.70 -3.10 -15.42
CA GLU A 50 4.37 -2.71 -14.94
C GLU A 50 3.34 -3.83 -15.10
N GLU A 51 3.39 -4.57 -16.23
CA GLU A 51 2.50 -5.71 -16.46
C GLU A 51 2.79 -6.85 -15.48
N THR A 52 4.07 -7.08 -15.16
CA THR A 52 4.49 -8.07 -14.16
C THR A 52 3.99 -7.69 -12.76
N LYS A 53 4.10 -6.42 -12.37
CA LYS A 53 3.56 -5.92 -11.09
C LYS A 53 2.05 -6.14 -11.01
N LEU A 54 1.29 -5.75 -12.03
CA LEU A 54 -0.16 -5.93 -12.06
C LEU A 54 -0.57 -7.40 -11.92
N ILE A 55 0.13 -8.32 -12.62
CA ILE A 55 -0.16 -9.77 -12.51
C ILE A 55 0.11 -10.25 -11.09
N ARG A 56 1.20 -9.83 -10.47
CA ARG A 56 1.52 -10.12 -9.07
C ARG A 56 0.42 -9.62 -8.14
N SER A 57 0.07 -8.34 -8.23
CA SER A 57 -1.01 -7.76 -7.41
C SER A 57 -2.34 -8.51 -7.55
N VAL A 58 -2.69 -8.98 -8.75
CA VAL A 58 -3.92 -9.76 -8.97
C VAL A 58 -3.86 -11.12 -8.26
N ILE A 59 -2.69 -11.77 -8.21
CA ILE A 59 -2.52 -13.06 -7.51
C ILE A 59 -2.60 -12.84 -5.99
N GLU A 60 -1.87 -11.87 -5.47
CA GLU A 60 -1.82 -11.54 -4.04
C GLU A 60 -3.17 -11.00 -3.51
N PHE A 61 -3.96 -10.33 -4.38
CA PHE A 61 -5.24 -9.73 -4.03
C PHE A 61 -6.25 -10.69 -3.41
N ASP A 62 -6.26 -11.96 -3.84
CA ASP A 62 -7.21 -12.94 -3.30
C ASP A 62 -6.80 -13.42 -1.90
N ASP A 63 -5.58 -13.14 -1.47
CA ASP A 63 -5.08 -13.48 -0.13
C ASP A 63 -5.28 -12.39 0.91
N LEU A 64 -5.39 -11.13 0.48
CA LEU A 64 -5.56 -9.99 1.37
C LEU A 64 -6.90 -10.00 2.10
N GLU A 65 -6.86 -9.63 3.38
CA GLU A 65 -8.02 -9.43 4.24
C GLU A 65 -8.33 -7.93 4.40
N VAL A 66 -9.55 -7.62 4.79
CA VAL A 66 -9.99 -6.24 5.08
C VAL A 66 -9.13 -5.58 6.14
N GLY A 67 -8.63 -6.37 7.11
CA GLY A 67 -7.73 -5.91 8.16
C GLY A 67 -6.40 -5.37 7.66
N ASP A 68 -5.93 -5.85 6.50
CA ASP A 68 -4.64 -5.45 5.93
C ASP A 68 -4.68 -4.05 5.31
N ILE A 69 -5.86 -3.60 4.84
CA ILE A 69 -6.02 -2.35 4.08
C ILE A 69 -6.92 -1.31 4.76
N LEU A 70 -7.51 -1.63 5.92
CA LEU A 70 -8.47 -0.72 6.57
C LEU A 70 -7.80 0.59 7.02
N ILE A 71 -8.52 1.69 6.88
CA ILE A 71 -8.19 2.95 7.54
C ILE A 71 -8.56 2.81 9.01
N PRO A 72 -7.59 2.79 9.94
CA PRO A 72 -7.86 2.58 11.36
C PRO A 72 -8.78 3.65 11.95
N ARG A 73 -9.56 3.28 12.95
CA ARG A 73 -10.51 4.13 13.67
C ARG A 73 -9.96 5.51 14.05
N VAL A 74 -8.70 5.57 14.48
CA VAL A 74 -8.04 6.81 14.92
C VAL A 74 -7.81 7.81 13.79
N ASN A 75 -7.82 7.34 12.55
CA ASN A 75 -7.60 8.13 11.34
C ASN A 75 -8.91 8.46 10.60
N ILE A 76 -10.06 7.97 11.08
CA ILE A 76 -11.34 8.23 10.41
C ILE A 76 -11.74 9.69 10.61
N THR A 77 -11.93 10.40 9.51
CA THR A 77 -12.65 11.68 9.51
C THR A 77 -14.14 11.41 9.49
N ALA A 78 -14.84 11.67 10.60
CA ALA A 78 -16.27 11.42 10.75
C ALA A 78 -16.98 12.62 11.39
N VAL A 79 -18.31 12.64 11.32
CA VAL A 79 -19.14 13.74 11.84
C VAL A 79 -20.22 13.20 12.78
N ASP A 80 -20.52 13.93 13.86
CA ASP A 80 -21.65 13.60 14.74
C ASP A 80 -22.97 13.87 14.00
N VAL A 81 -23.95 12.98 14.16
CA VAL A 81 -25.29 13.13 13.56
C VAL A 81 -25.99 14.43 14.00
N LYS A 82 -25.60 14.99 15.15
CA LYS A 82 -26.11 16.25 15.72
C LYS A 82 -25.34 17.48 15.27
N ALA A 83 -24.28 17.30 14.45
CA ALA A 83 -23.46 18.42 13.97
C ALA A 83 -24.32 19.42 13.17
N SER A 84 -23.96 20.68 13.31
CA SER A 84 -24.61 21.75 12.53
C SER A 84 -24.21 21.69 11.05
N PRO A 85 -25.06 22.21 10.14
CA PRO A 85 -24.70 22.26 8.72
C PRO A 85 -23.37 22.95 8.43
N ASP A 86 -23.02 23.97 9.19
CA ASP A 86 -21.78 24.71 9.01
C ASP A 86 -20.55 23.89 9.45
N GLU A 87 -20.67 23.07 10.50
CA GLU A 87 -19.61 22.12 10.91
C GLU A 87 -19.39 21.06 9.84
N VAL A 88 -20.45 20.43 9.33
CA VAL A 88 -20.35 19.43 8.26
C VAL A 88 -19.74 20.03 7.00
N LYS A 89 -20.16 21.24 6.60
CA LYS A 89 -19.57 21.97 5.49
C LYS A 89 -18.06 22.19 5.70
N LYS A 90 -17.67 22.65 6.89
CA LYS A 90 -16.26 22.90 7.20
C LYS A 90 -15.42 21.63 7.05
N ILE A 91 -15.93 20.48 7.49
CA ILE A 91 -15.23 19.19 7.34
C ILE A 91 -15.06 18.86 5.85
N PHE A 92 -16.13 18.89 5.04
CA PHE A 92 -16.03 18.62 3.59
C PHE A 92 -15.01 19.54 2.90
N THR A 93 -15.06 20.83 3.21
CA THR A 93 -14.13 21.80 2.58
C THR A 93 -12.68 21.70 3.05
N SER A 94 -12.45 21.10 4.21
CA SER A 94 -11.08 20.95 4.76
C SER A 94 -10.41 19.64 4.38
N CYS A 95 -11.19 18.54 4.21
CA CYS A 95 -10.62 17.23 3.90
C CYS A 95 -10.72 16.82 2.42
N GLY A 96 -11.58 17.47 1.63
CA GLY A 96 -11.78 17.13 0.22
C GLY A 96 -12.46 15.77 -0.04
N TYR A 97 -12.93 15.09 0.99
CA TYR A 97 -13.55 13.77 0.83
C TYR A 97 -14.96 13.85 0.24
N SER A 98 -15.29 12.99 -0.70
CA SER A 98 -16.64 12.88 -1.28
C SER A 98 -17.64 12.21 -0.35
N ARG A 99 -17.19 11.45 0.66
CA ARG A 99 -18.03 10.69 1.60
C ARG A 99 -17.46 10.75 2.99
N ILE A 100 -18.32 10.97 3.99
CA ILE A 100 -17.90 11.05 5.40
C ILE A 100 -18.84 10.15 6.22
N PRO A 101 -18.32 9.25 7.06
CA PRO A 101 -19.09 8.50 8.04
C PRO A 101 -19.76 9.43 9.05
N VAL A 102 -21.00 9.10 9.42
CA VAL A 102 -21.76 9.82 10.43
C VAL A 102 -21.99 8.90 11.62
N TYR A 103 -21.59 9.34 12.79
CA TYR A 103 -21.72 8.56 14.02
C TYR A 103 -22.74 9.17 14.98
N GLU A 104 -23.24 8.35 15.92
CA GLU A 104 -24.08 8.78 17.02
C GLU A 104 -23.41 8.50 18.35
N ASN A 105 -23.22 9.52 19.17
CA ASN A 105 -22.56 9.54 20.47
C ASN A 105 -21.04 9.22 20.41
N THR A 106 -20.63 8.08 19.87
CA THR A 106 -19.22 7.69 19.71
C THR A 106 -18.97 7.17 18.30
N ILE A 107 -17.72 7.22 17.88
CA ILE A 107 -17.27 6.69 16.57
C ILE A 107 -17.58 5.19 16.41
N ASP A 108 -17.79 4.46 17.52
CA ASP A 108 -18.18 3.04 17.48
C ASP A 108 -19.57 2.80 16.92
N THR A 109 -20.39 3.84 16.84
CA THR A 109 -21.77 3.75 16.35
C THR A 109 -21.93 4.57 15.08
N ILE A 110 -21.43 4.08 13.97
CA ILE A 110 -21.65 4.69 12.66
C ILE A 110 -23.10 4.41 12.23
N VAL A 111 -23.90 5.47 12.04
CA VAL A 111 -25.31 5.38 11.67
C VAL A 111 -25.56 5.56 10.18
N GLY A 112 -24.57 6.02 9.42
CA GLY A 112 -24.69 6.24 7.99
C GLY A 112 -23.47 6.88 7.39
N VAL A 113 -23.53 7.10 6.08
CA VAL A 113 -22.52 7.83 5.31
C VAL A 113 -23.21 8.99 4.61
N VAL A 114 -22.69 10.20 4.78
CA VAL A 114 -23.16 11.38 4.05
C VAL A 114 -22.28 11.60 2.82
N HIS A 115 -22.90 11.83 1.67
CA HIS A 115 -22.23 12.22 0.46
C HIS A 115 -22.14 13.75 0.36
N GLU A 116 -21.00 14.28 -0.04
CA GLU A 116 -20.81 15.71 -0.25
C GLU A 116 -21.89 16.31 -1.15
N LYS A 117 -22.17 15.66 -2.30
CA LYS A 117 -23.18 16.11 -3.25
C LYS A 117 -24.58 16.17 -2.64
N ASP A 118 -24.97 15.15 -1.86
CA ASP A 118 -26.29 15.11 -1.22
C ASP A 118 -26.37 16.16 -0.12
N PHE A 119 -25.28 16.40 0.59
CA PHE A 119 -25.20 17.45 1.60
C PHE A 119 -25.42 18.84 0.99
N PHE A 120 -24.68 19.21 -0.04
CA PHE A 120 -24.81 20.56 -0.63
C PHE A 120 -26.12 20.76 -1.40
N LEU A 121 -26.66 19.74 -2.04
CA LEU A 121 -27.91 19.86 -2.81
C LEU A 121 -29.17 19.79 -1.94
N ASN A 122 -29.17 18.94 -0.91
CA ASN A 122 -30.41 18.56 -0.23
C ASN A 122 -30.46 18.98 1.24
N TYR A 123 -29.35 19.37 1.85
CA TYR A 123 -29.28 19.66 3.28
C TYR A 123 -28.81 21.07 3.59
N PHE A 124 -27.72 21.54 2.96
CA PHE A 124 -27.16 22.84 3.25
C PHE A 124 -28.13 23.98 2.93
N GLY A 125 -28.42 24.83 3.94
CA GLY A 125 -29.40 25.89 3.83
C GLY A 125 -30.87 25.48 4.05
N GLN A 126 -31.13 24.21 4.34
CA GLN A 126 -32.46 23.69 4.67
C GLN A 126 -32.57 23.30 6.15
N LYS A 127 -33.80 23.33 6.71
CA LYS A 127 -34.05 22.91 8.10
C LYS A 127 -34.42 21.41 8.12
N HIS A 128 -33.46 20.54 7.76
CA HIS A 128 -33.66 19.10 7.82
C HIS A 128 -32.69 18.46 8.82
N ASP A 129 -33.05 17.27 9.31
CA ASP A 129 -32.13 16.43 10.09
C ASP A 129 -31.10 15.80 9.14
N LEU A 130 -29.82 15.77 9.53
CA LEU A 130 -28.75 15.12 8.78
C LEU A 130 -29.09 13.66 8.44
N ARG A 131 -29.82 12.99 9.33
CA ARG A 131 -30.33 11.63 9.13
C ARG A 131 -31.12 11.43 7.84
N ALA A 132 -31.77 12.46 7.34
CA ALA A 132 -32.65 12.37 6.16
C ALA A 132 -31.87 12.14 4.84
N ILE A 133 -30.58 12.45 4.83
CA ILE A 133 -29.70 12.31 3.66
C ILE A 133 -28.63 11.22 3.82
N LEU A 134 -28.64 10.46 4.93
CA LEU A 134 -27.68 9.40 5.16
C LEU A 134 -27.97 8.19 4.26
N ASN A 135 -26.90 7.67 3.69
CA ASN A 135 -26.90 6.38 3.04
C ASN A 135 -26.55 5.29 4.05
N ALA A 136 -27.25 4.14 3.99
CA ALA A 136 -26.98 3.03 4.88
C ALA A 136 -25.56 2.47 4.64
N PRO A 137 -24.73 2.29 5.70
CA PRO A 137 -23.39 1.76 5.57
C PRO A 137 -23.42 0.26 5.25
N VAL A 138 -22.37 -0.23 4.61
CA VAL A 138 -22.07 -1.67 4.55
C VAL A 138 -21.19 -1.98 5.74
N TYR A 139 -21.55 -2.99 6.51
CA TYR A 139 -20.71 -3.50 7.60
C TYR A 139 -19.98 -4.76 7.14
N THR A 140 -18.74 -4.89 7.58
CA THR A 140 -17.86 -6.03 7.34
C THR A 140 -17.01 -6.32 8.58
N THR A 141 -16.19 -7.37 8.54
CA THR A 141 -15.23 -7.72 9.59
C THR A 141 -13.81 -7.72 9.02
N GLU A 142 -12.80 -7.63 9.89
CA GLU A 142 -11.38 -7.58 9.51
C GLU A 142 -10.94 -8.81 8.70
N HIS A 143 -11.44 -10.01 9.04
CA HIS A 143 -11.05 -11.27 8.41
C HIS A 143 -11.75 -11.60 7.08
N LEU A 144 -12.59 -10.72 6.57
CA LEU A 144 -13.19 -10.94 5.27
C LEU A 144 -12.16 -10.66 4.17
N LYS A 145 -12.08 -11.53 3.16
CA LYS A 145 -11.24 -11.30 1.98
C LYS A 145 -11.71 -10.04 1.23
N ILE A 146 -10.75 -9.18 0.81
CA ILE A 146 -11.06 -7.93 0.10
C ILE A 146 -11.79 -8.18 -1.23
N SER A 147 -11.48 -9.29 -1.93
CA SER A 147 -12.18 -9.71 -3.14
C SER A 147 -13.67 -9.95 -2.91
N SER A 148 -14.04 -10.44 -1.73
CA SER A 148 -15.44 -10.63 -1.32
C SER A 148 -16.11 -9.31 -0.95
N LEU A 149 -15.40 -8.40 -0.26
CA LEU A 149 -15.89 -7.07 0.06
C LEU A 149 -16.13 -6.25 -1.21
N LEU A 150 -15.22 -6.30 -2.17
CA LEU A 150 -15.36 -5.66 -3.49
C LEU A 150 -16.70 -6.04 -4.16
N LYS A 151 -17.00 -7.35 -4.22
CA LYS A 151 -18.26 -7.85 -4.78
C LYS A 151 -19.48 -7.34 -4.01
N GLN A 152 -19.39 -7.21 -2.68
CA GLN A 152 -20.47 -6.67 -1.85
C GLN A 152 -20.72 -5.18 -2.12
N LEU A 153 -19.64 -4.36 -2.17
CA LEU A 153 -19.72 -2.93 -2.46
C LEU A 153 -20.31 -2.69 -3.84
N GLN A 154 -19.83 -3.41 -4.86
CA GLN A 154 -20.37 -3.32 -6.23
C GLN A 154 -21.86 -3.69 -6.30
N LYS A 155 -22.27 -4.79 -5.66
CA LYS A 155 -23.66 -5.23 -5.62
C LYS A 155 -24.59 -4.21 -4.94
N ARG A 156 -24.11 -3.57 -3.87
CA ARG A 156 -24.86 -2.55 -3.13
C ARG A 156 -24.73 -1.14 -3.72
N LYS A 157 -23.88 -0.97 -4.73
CA LYS A 157 -23.56 0.33 -5.37
C LYS A 157 -23.11 1.37 -4.34
N THR A 158 -22.29 0.94 -3.41
CA THR A 158 -21.67 1.80 -2.39
C THR A 158 -20.14 1.71 -2.49
N HIS A 159 -19.46 2.75 -2.03
CA HIS A 159 -18.02 2.88 -2.14
C HIS A 159 -17.30 2.78 -0.79
N MET A 160 -18.02 2.58 0.31
CA MET A 160 -17.44 2.54 1.64
C MET A 160 -18.09 1.44 2.47
N ALA A 161 -17.28 0.73 3.23
CA ALA A 161 -17.69 -0.20 4.27
C ALA A 161 -17.15 0.23 5.63
N VAL A 162 -17.89 -0.03 6.69
CA VAL A 162 -17.48 0.10 8.08
C VAL A 162 -17.02 -1.26 8.56
N VAL A 163 -15.80 -1.32 9.07
CA VAL A 163 -15.20 -2.54 9.60
C VAL A 163 -15.49 -2.63 11.09
N LEU A 164 -16.06 -3.74 11.52
CA LEU A 164 -16.40 -4.00 12.91
C LEU A 164 -15.37 -4.91 13.56
N ASP A 165 -15.02 -4.59 14.80
CA ASP A 165 -14.25 -5.45 15.69
C ASP A 165 -15.11 -6.58 16.28
N GLU A 166 -14.52 -7.48 17.07
CA GLU A 166 -15.18 -8.63 17.69
C GLU A 166 -16.23 -8.22 18.74
N TYR A 167 -16.19 -6.99 19.20
CA TYR A 167 -17.13 -6.43 20.20
C TYR A 167 -18.26 -5.65 19.58
N GLY A 168 -18.25 -5.51 18.22
CA GLY A 168 -19.24 -4.75 17.47
C GLY A 168 -18.96 -3.23 17.44
N GLY A 169 -17.81 -2.80 17.89
CA GLY A 169 -17.31 -1.44 17.71
C GLY A 169 -16.73 -1.21 16.30
N THR A 170 -16.41 0.03 16.00
CA THR A 170 -15.77 0.38 14.71
C THR A 170 -14.26 0.18 14.82
N ALA A 171 -13.71 -0.79 14.12
CA ALA A 171 -12.27 -1.00 13.95
C ALA A 171 -11.69 0.02 12.94
N GLY A 172 -12.41 0.26 11.84
CA GLY A 172 -11.98 1.12 10.77
C GLY A 172 -13.02 1.31 9.67
N ILE A 173 -12.59 1.84 8.56
CA ILE A 173 -13.35 1.90 7.30
C ILE A 173 -12.49 1.40 6.15
N VAL A 174 -13.12 0.92 5.09
CA VAL A 174 -12.47 0.60 3.80
C VAL A 174 -13.31 1.21 2.69
N THR A 175 -12.64 1.83 1.73
CA THR A 175 -13.28 2.37 0.53
C THR A 175 -13.07 1.46 -0.68
N LEU A 176 -13.84 1.68 -1.74
CA LEU A 176 -13.65 0.99 -3.01
C LEU A 176 -12.30 1.37 -3.62
N GLU A 177 -11.92 2.60 -3.42
CA GLU A 177 -10.66 3.20 -3.86
C GLU A 177 -9.48 2.45 -3.23
N ASP A 178 -9.46 2.21 -1.90
CA ASP A 178 -8.41 1.43 -1.20
C ASP A 178 -8.30 0.00 -1.76
N ILE A 179 -9.43 -0.67 -2.02
CA ILE A 179 -9.44 -2.02 -2.60
C ILE A 179 -8.85 -2.03 -4.02
N LEU A 180 -9.11 -1.00 -4.83
CA LEU A 180 -8.61 -0.92 -6.19
C LEU A 180 -7.12 -0.57 -6.22
N GLU A 181 -6.65 0.17 -5.24
CA GLU A 181 -5.24 0.51 -5.05
C GLU A 181 -4.37 -0.74 -4.90
N GLU A 182 -4.84 -1.78 -4.18
CA GLU A 182 -4.14 -3.07 -4.07
C GLU A 182 -3.98 -3.80 -5.42
N LEU A 183 -4.86 -3.54 -6.38
CA LEU A 183 -4.79 -4.14 -7.72
C LEU A 183 -3.91 -3.36 -8.69
N VAL A 184 -4.01 -2.02 -8.65
CA VAL A 184 -3.45 -1.15 -9.69
C VAL A 184 -2.21 -0.41 -9.19
N GLY A 185 -1.97 -0.37 -7.88
CA GLY A 185 -1.04 0.53 -7.21
C GLY A 185 -1.63 1.92 -7.04
N GLU A 186 -0.88 2.84 -6.47
CA GLU A 186 -1.33 4.24 -6.31
C GLU A 186 -1.80 4.81 -7.66
N ILE A 187 -3.09 5.13 -7.74
CA ILE A 187 -3.68 5.83 -8.88
C ILE A 187 -3.50 7.32 -8.63
N TRP A 188 -2.51 7.91 -9.28
CA TRP A 188 -2.28 9.35 -9.22
C TRP A 188 -3.49 10.08 -9.84
N ASP A 189 -4.13 10.97 -9.07
CA ASP A 189 -5.15 11.88 -9.59
C ASP A 189 -4.44 13.01 -10.38
N GLU A 190 -5.11 13.56 -11.40
CA GLU A 190 -4.62 14.72 -12.19
C GLU A 190 -4.33 15.96 -11.31
N HIS A 191 -4.77 15.94 -10.05
CA HIS A 191 -4.57 16.99 -9.04
C HIS A 191 -3.62 16.60 -7.91
N ASP A 192 -3.10 15.36 -7.91
CA ASP A 192 -2.09 14.96 -6.93
C ASP A 192 -0.78 15.69 -7.29
N GLU A 193 -0.33 16.55 -6.42
CA GLU A 193 1.04 17.07 -6.50
C GLU A 193 1.97 15.88 -6.31
N GLU A 194 2.84 15.60 -7.28
CA GLU A 194 3.93 14.64 -7.10
C GLU A 194 4.61 14.96 -5.79
N ILE A 195 4.46 14.10 -4.79
CA ILE A 195 5.19 14.24 -3.54
C ILE A 195 6.64 13.96 -3.87
N ASN A 196 7.36 15.01 -4.25
CA ASN A 196 8.78 14.91 -4.55
C ASN A 196 9.55 14.78 -3.24
N TYR A 197 9.69 13.56 -2.75
CA TYR A 197 10.47 13.26 -1.56
C TYR A 197 11.94 13.66 -1.69
N PHE A 198 12.46 13.80 -2.92
CA PHE A 198 13.87 14.01 -3.23
C PHE A 198 14.08 15.35 -3.94
N LYS A 199 14.41 16.38 -3.19
CA LYS A 199 14.72 17.70 -3.74
C LYS A 199 16.22 17.85 -3.95
N LYS A 200 16.69 17.73 -5.20
CA LYS A 200 18.10 17.95 -5.56
C LYS A 200 18.48 19.41 -5.26
N LEU A 201 19.48 19.61 -4.40
CA LEU A 201 20.03 20.93 -4.06
C LEU A 201 21.21 21.27 -4.99
N ASP A 202 22.08 20.30 -5.26
CA ASP A 202 23.21 20.40 -6.19
C ASP A 202 23.52 19.00 -6.78
N ASP A 203 24.63 18.86 -7.51
CA ASP A 203 24.96 17.57 -8.17
C ASP A 203 25.33 16.45 -7.21
N THR A 204 25.68 16.76 -5.98
CA THR A 204 26.12 15.82 -4.94
C THR A 204 25.15 15.74 -3.77
N THR A 205 24.25 16.71 -3.62
CA THR A 205 23.45 16.89 -2.41
C THR A 205 21.96 16.91 -2.74
N THR A 206 21.19 16.08 -2.02
CA THR A 206 19.72 15.99 -2.13
C THR A 206 19.10 16.19 -0.75
N LEU A 207 18.05 16.99 -0.66
CA LEU A 207 17.21 17.09 0.53
C LEU A 207 16.08 16.06 0.40
N VAL A 208 15.98 15.17 1.37
CA VAL A 208 15.03 14.06 1.39
C VAL A 208 13.99 14.29 2.48
N ASP A 209 12.71 14.16 2.14
CA ASP A 209 11.65 14.07 3.14
C ASP A 209 11.77 12.73 3.87
N ALA A 210 11.86 12.74 5.19
CA ALA A 210 12.09 11.53 5.97
C ALA A 210 10.86 10.61 6.07
N ASN A 211 9.69 11.03 5.54
CA ASN A 211 8.54 10.13 5.36
C ASN A 211 8.64 9.31 4.06
N ALA A 212 9.63 9.57 3.20
CA ALA A 212 9.86 8.78 1.99
C ALA A 212 9.97 7.28 2.31
N PRO A 213 9.41 6.39 1.48
CA PRO A 213 9.66 4.97 1.57
C PRO A 213 11.17 4.68 1.52
N LEU A 214 11.65 3.75 2.33
CA LEU A 214 13.08 3.41 2.38
C LEU A 214 13.56 2.83 1.04
N CYS A 215 12.74 1.99 0.41
CA CYS A 215 13.02 1.44 -0.92
C CYS A 215 13.26 2.52 -1.98
N ASP A 216 12.53 3.64 -1.92
CA ASP A 216 12.70 4.75 -2.85
C ASP A 216 14.06 5.46 -2.65
N LEU A 217 14.53 5.57 -1.39
CA LEU A 217 15.85 6.10 -1.09
C LEU A 217 16.95 5.20 -1.65
N PHE A 218 16.84 3.88 -1.44
CA PHE A 218 17.81 2.91 -1.95
C PHE A 218 17.83 2.90 -3.48
N ALA A 219 16.65 2.89 -4.12
CA ALA A 219 16.53 2.97 -5.58
C ALA A 219 17.12 4.29 -6.15
N TYR A 220 16.89 5.43 -5.49
CA TYR A 220 17.39 6.74 -5.93
C TYR A 220 18.91 6.84 -5.92
N TYR A 221 19.57 6.16 -4.97
CA TYR A 221 21.02 6.15 -4.84
C TYR A 221 21.68 4.88 -5.38
N GLU A 222 20.91 3.96 -5.97
CA GLU A 222 21.38 2.66 -6.51
C GLU A 222 22.09 1.82 -5.44
N LEU A 223 21.55 1.78 -4.21
CA LEU A 223 22.09 1.00 -3.11
C LEU A 223 21.52 -0.42 -3.15
N ASP A 224 22.36 -1.41 -2.82
CA ASP A 224 21.92 -2.80 -2.71
C ASP A 224 21.11 -3.03 -1.43
N GLU A 225 19.91 -3.62 -1.57
CA GLU A 225 19.04 -3.99 -0.45
C GLU A 225 19.47 -5.28 0.27
N ASP A 226 20.41 -6.05 -0.33
CA ASP A 226 20.68 -7.45 0.04
C ASP A 226 21.54 -7.65 1.31
N ASP A 227 22.15 -6.62 1.88
CA ASP A 227 23.11 -6.79 2.97
C ASP A 227 22.56 -6.54 4.39
N ASP A 228 21.43 -5.85 4.56
CA ASP A 228 20.88 -5.56 5.88
C ASP A 228 19.34 -5.72 5.92
N ASN A 229 18.86 -6.64 6.75
CA ASN A 229 17.43 -6.79 7.07
C ASN A 229 16.96 -5.58 7.91
N PHE A 230 16.56 -4.49 7.24
CA PHE A 230 15.93 -3.35 7.90
C PHE A 230 14.44 -3.63 8.17
N GLU A 231 13.99 -3.40 9.42
CA GLU A 231 12.56 -3.50 9.75
C GLU A 231 11.80 -2.20 9.42
N ALA A 232 12.52 -1.12 9.13
CA ALA A 232 11.94 0.20 8.88
C ALA A 232 11.39 0.34 7.45
N TYR A 233 10.19 0.83 7.33
CA TYR A 233 9.53 1.14 6.06
C TYR A 233 9.82 2.56 5.52
N THR A 234 10.29 3.48 6.38
CA THR A 234 10.55 4.88 6.02
C THR A 234 11.97 5.28 6.31
N VAL A 235 12.47 6.29 5.61
CA VAL A 235 13.79 6.91 5.88
C VAL A 235 13.91 7.35 7.33
N SER A 236 12.86 7.94 7.92
CA SER A 236 12.85 8.33 9.34
C SER A 236 13.06 7.14 10.27
N GLY A 237 12.32 6.04 10.05
CA GLY A 237 12.43 4.82 10.83
C GLY A 237 13.83 4.22 10.74
N TRP A 238 14.34 4.10 9.53
CA TRP A 238 15.67 3.55 9.25
C TRP A 238 16.80 4.36 9.92
N ILE A 239 16.76 5.69 9.87
CA ILE A 239 17.76 6.52 10.54
C ILE A 239 17.71 6.36 12.06
N ILE A 240 16.49 6.20 12.63
CA ILE A 240 16.32 5.92 14.06
C ILE A 240 16.90 4.54 14.42
N GLU A 241 16.72 3.53 13.58
CA GLU A 241 17.37 2.21 13.76
C GLU A 241 18.89 2.32 13.73
N GLN A 242 19.47 3.08 12.76
CA GLN A 242 20.92 3.27 12.64
C GLN A 242 21.53 3.99 13.85
N LEU A 243 20.85 4.97 14.41
CA LEU A 243 21.36 5.80 15.50
C LEU A 243 20.92 5.31 16.90
N GLY A 244 19.92 4.42 16.99
CA GLY A 244 19.38 3.89 18.22
C GLY A 244 18.50 4.86 19.03
N GLU A 245 18.32 6.10 18.55
CA GLU A 245 17.50 7.14 19.18
C GLU A 245 17.01 8.14 18.12
N ILE A 246 16.02 8.98 18.48
CA ILE A 246 15.57 10.07 17.61
C ILE A 246 16.61 11.19 17.65
N PRO A 247 17.37 11.43 16.57
CA PRO A 247 18.46 12.40 16.57
C PRO A 247 17.93 13.85 16.55
N ALA A 248 18.69 14.76 17.15
CA ALA A 248 18.45 16.18 17.00
C ALA A 248 18.90 16.67 15.61
N ALA A 249 18.37 17.81 15.17
CA ALA A 249 18.85 18.48 13.97
C ALA A 249 20.36 18.77 14.08
N GLY A 250 21.11 18.49 13.00
CA GLY A 250 22.56 18.56 12.94
C GLY A 250 23.28 17.22 13.21
N ALA A 251 22.57 16.17 13.58
CA ALA A 251 23.17 14.82 13.70
C ALA A 251 23.55 14.31 12.30
N THR A 252 24.72 13.66 12.22
CA THR A 252 25.29 13.13 10.96
C THR A 252 25.72 11.69 11.15
N PHE A 253 25.59 10.89 10.08
CA PHE A 253 26.16 9.54 9.99
C PHE A 253 26.47 9.22 8.53
N GLU A 254 27.28 8.19 8.29
CA GLU A 254 27.67 7.76 6.95
C GLU A 254 27.18 6.34 6.69
N PHE A 255 26.66 6.09 5.49
CA PHE A 255 26.24 4.78 5.05
C PHE A 255 26.45 4.63 3.54
N SER A 256 27.09 3.54 3.10
CA SER A 256 27.32 3.17 1.68
C SER A 256 27.86 4.33 0.82
N GLY A 257 28.83 5.11 1.32
CA GLY A 257 29.45 6.22 0.59
C GLY A 257 28.59 7.48 0.52
N LEU A 258 27.52 7.54 1.30
CA LEU A 258 26.65 8.69 1.48
C LEU A 258 26.81 9.25 2.89
N SER A 259 26.76 10.57 3.03
CA SER A 259 26.68 11.28 4.31
C SER A 259 25.28 11.80 4.51
N PHE A 260 24.66 11.44 5.63
CA PHE A 260 23.32 11.83 6.04
C PHE A 260 23.40 12.88 7.15
N GLU A 261 22.76 14.02 6.97
CA GLU A 261 22.63 15.09 7.97
C GLU A 261 21.16 15.36 8.25
N VAL A 262 20.71 15.14 9.49
CA VAL A 262 19.35 15.46 9.90
C VAL A 262 19.15 16.97 9.94
N THR A 263 18.37 17.50 9.02
CA THR A 263 18.13 18.96 8.94
C THR A 263 16.93 19.42 9.78
N SER A 264 15.95 18.54 9.96
CA SER A 264 14.76 18.84 10.78
C SER A 264 14.26 17.59 11.48
N SER A 265 14.01 17.69 12.78
CA SER A 265 13.41 16.61 13.60
C SER A 265 12.47 17.17 14.66
N THR A 266 11.55 16.35 15.13
CA THR A 266 10.66 16.59 16.27
C THR A 266 10.96 15.60 17.39
N LEU A 267 10.31 15.73 18.53
CA LEU A 267 10.43 14.76 19.65
C LEU A 267 9.96 13.34 19.30
N LYS A 268 9.26 13.15 18.17
CA LYS A 268 8.65 11.87 17.79
C LYS A 268 9.18 11.29 16.48
N LYS A 269 9.69 12.12 15.56
CA LYS A 269 10.16 11.67 14.24
C LYS A 269 11.11 12.68 13.60
N ILE A 270 11.91 12.19 12.66
CA ILE A 270 12.69 13.00 11.74
C ILE A 270 11.77 13.51 10.63
N GLN A 271 11.95 14.75 10.20
CA GLN A 271 11.15 15.35 9.12
C GLN A 271 11.92 15.47 7.82
N GLN A 272 13.19 15.89 7.87
CA GLN A 272 14.02 16.09 6.70
C GLN A 272 15.46 15.70 6.95
N VAL A 273 16.09 15.17 5.92
CA VAL A 273 17.47 14.70 5.92
C VAL A 273 18.16 15.21 4.65
N LYS A 274 19.36 15.74 4.81
CA LYS A 274 20.23 16.09 3.70
C LYS A 274 21.19 14.95 3.45
N VAL A 275 21.19 14.42 2.24
CA VAL A 275 22.04 13.33 1.80
C VAL A 275 23.07 13.86 0.82
N THR A 276 24.37 13.61 1.08
CA THR A 276 25.47 14.08 0.26
C THR A 276 26.33 12.88 -0.18
N LYS A 277 26.64 12.76 -1.46
CA LYS A 277 27.57 11.76 -1.98
C LYS A 277 29.00 12.10 -1.54
N ILE A 278 29.66 11.17 -0.86
CA ILE A 278 31.06 11.33 -0.46
C ILE A 278 31.92 11.04 -1.69
N SER A 279 32.62 12.06 -2.22
CA SER A 279 33.58 11.84 -3.29
C SER A 279 34.86 11.23 -2.71
N ASP A 280 35.39 10.17 -3.33
CA ASP A 280 36.67 9.51 -2.99
C ASP A 280 37.93 10.38 -3.29
N GLU A 281 37.94 11.66 -2.88
CA GLU A 281 39.11 12.53 -3.03
C GLU A 281 39.99 12.63 -1.78
N LYS A 282 40.11 11.53 -0.98
CA LYS A 282 41.09 11.48 0.15
C LYS A 282 41.96 10.25 0.18
N SER A 283 42.57 9.88 -0.94
CA SER A 283 43.61 8.83 -0.93
C SER A 283 44.87 9.21 -1.71
N THR A 284 45.36 10.48 -1.61
CA THR A 284 46.66 10.86 -2.25
C THR A 284 47.47 11.92 -1.49
N GLU A 285 47.43 11.99 -0.15
CA GLU A 285 48.30 12.88 0.61
C GLU A 285 48.91 12.25 1.87
N GLU A 286 49.30 10.96 1.85
CA GLU A 286 50.25 10.41 2.84
C GLU A 286 51.24 9.45 2.17
N GLU A 287 52.02 9.95 1.20
CA GLU A 287 53.33 9.39 0.81
C GLU A 287 54.18 10.53 0.23
N LYS A 288 54.81 11.32 1.11
CA LYS A 288 56.10 11.98 0.84
C LYS A 288 56.85 12.29 2.14
#